data_d6b962fa8280bb13184b728571da2a20
#
_entry.id   d6b962fa8280bb13184b728571da2a20
#
_cell.length_a   1.000
_cell.length_b   1.000
_cell.length_c   1.000
_cell.angle_alpha   90.00
_cell.angle_beta   90.00
_cell.angle_gamma   90.00
#
_symmetry.space_group_name_H-M   'P 1'
#
loop_
_entity.id
_entity.type
_entity.pdbx_description
1 polymer ?
#
loop_
_entity_poly.entity_id
_entity_poly.type
_entity_poly.pdbx_seq_one_letter_code
_entity_poly.pdbx_strand_id
1 'polypeptide(L)'
;MKTKLHDPFVIETDFKADINFFQDYLDKVEWTDTNKLYGEHEEYNEAMYGRKMVHHYIQHVSEYDLKLKKFIVKIFKEFGVKSKDWRADFFLTKSGGSMPKHVDVKSNVAFLLPLSENTGPLVCENDNDKVTLTYQNLAILNTKQPHAVNSPNKDRLLFRIAIHDIMFEDLGIYKTLKLG
;
A
#
# COMPACT_ATOMS: atom_id res chain seq x y z
N MET A 1 -10.29 -2.21 -18.16
CA MET A 1 -9.28 -2.45 -17.10
C MET A 1 -9.19 -3.96 -16.87
N LYS A 2 -7.99 -4.52 -16.95
CA LYS A 2 -7.76 -5.92 -16.60
C LYS A 2 -7.45 -6.03 -15.12
N THR A 3 -8.04 -7.02 -14.47
CA THR A 3 -7.88 -7.27 -13.04
C THR A 3 -7.71 -8.75 -12.76
N LYS A 4 -6.95 -9.09 -11.71
CA LYS A 4 -6.77 -10.45 -11.26
C LYS A 4 -6.90 -10.48 -9.73
N LEU A 5 -7.83 -11.30 -9.24
CA LEU A 5 -8.02 -11.53 -7.82
C LEU A 5 -7.13 -12.67 -7.32
N HIS A 6 -6.37 -12.41 -6.28
CA HIS A 6 -5.67 -13.39 -5.45
C HIS A 6 -6.36 -13.40 -4.08
N ASP A 7 -7.47 -14.09 -3.99
CA ASP A 7 -8.32 -14.14 -2.79
C ASP A 7 -7.64 -14.90 -1.65
N PRO A 8 -7.70 -14.41 -0.40
CA PRO A 8 -8.36 -13.19 0.10
C PRO A 8 -7.41 -11.98 0.18
N PHE A 9 -6.28 -11.97 -0.51
CA PHE A 9 -5.15 -11.09 -0.22
C PHE A 9 -5.10 -9.81 -1.05
N VAL A 10 -5.21 -9.93 -2.38
CA VAL A 10 -4.87 -8.81 -3.26
C VAL A 10 -5.59 -8.86 -4.61
N ILE A 11 -5.92 -7.69 -5.13
CA ILE A 11 -6.37 -7.51 -6.51
C ILE A 11 -5.26 -6.79 -7.28
N GLU A 12 -4.70 -7.44 -8.31
CA GLU A 12 -3.83 -6.78 -9.28
C GLU A 12 -4.67 -6.10 -10.36
N THR A 13 -4.21 -4.94 -10.82
CA THR A 13 -4.86 -4.18 -11.89
C THR A 13 -3.86 -3.81 -12.98
N ASP A 14 -4.34 -3.32 -14.12
CA ASP A 14 -3.50 -2.72 -15.17
C ASP A 14 -3.44 -1.18 -15.09
N PHE A 15 -3.95 -0.59 -13.99
CA PHE A 15 -3.88 0.85 -13.76
C PHE A 15 -2.44 1.27 -13.44
N LYS A 16 -1.90 2.20 -14.23
CA LYS A 16 -0.54 2.74 -14.05
C LYS A 16 -0.56 4.17 -13.52
N ALA A 17 0.46 4.49 -12.71
CA ALA A 17 0.73 5.86 -12.34
C ALA A 17 1.21 6.68 -13.55
N ASP A 18 0.73 7.91 -13.66
CA ASP A 18 1.46 8.94 -14.38
C ASP A 18 2.51 9.52 -13.43
N ILE A 19 3.77 9.13 -13.61
CA ILE A 19 4.88 9.54 -12.73
C ILE A 19 5.08 11.05 -12.76
N ASN A 20 4.87 11.70 -13.90
CA ASN A 20 4.99 13.15 -14.01
C ASN A 20 4.00 13.89 -13.11
N PHE A 21 2.83 13.29 -12.88
CA PHE A 21 1.86 13.83 -11.92
C PHE A 21 2.44 13.92 -10.50
N PHE A 22 3.31 13.00 -10.11
CA PHE A 22 3.87 12.91 -8.75
C PHE A 22 5.20 13.65 -8.60
N GLN A 23 5.86 14.07 -9.68
CA GLN A 23 7.21 14.64 -9.62
C GLN A 23 7.29 15.86 -8.69
N ASP A 24 6.36 16.82 -8.81
CA ASP A 24 6.32 18.01 -7.96
C ASP A 24 6.20 17.69 -6.46
N TYR A 25 5.60 16.55 -6.12
CA TYR A 25 5.49 16.08 -4.73
C TYR A 25 6.80 15.43 -4.30
N LEU A 26 7.36 14.55 -5.13
CA LEU A 26 8.57 13.78 -4.82
C LEU A 26 9.79 14.69 -4.62
N ASP A 27 9.87 15.81 -5.33
CA ASP A 27 10.92 16.82 -5.20
C ASP A 27 10.88 17.53 -3.82
N LYS A 28 9.77 17.44 -3.10
CA LYS A 28 9.53 18.13 -1.81
C LYS A 28 9.37 17.16 -0.64
N VAL A 29 9.50 15.85 -0.88
CA VAL A 29 9.30 14.84 0.16
C VAL A 29 10.39 14.94 1.24
N GLU A 30 9.96 15.04 2.48
CA GLU A 30 10.80 14.92 3.66
C GLU A 30 10.64 13.51 4.26
N TRP A 31 11.57 12.63 3.94
CA TRP A 31 11.51 11.25 4.34
C TRP A 31 11.75 11.05 5.84
N THR A 32 10.81 10.44 6.53
CA THR A 32 10.94 10.03 7.91
C THR A 32 11.16 8.52 8.00
N ASP A 33 12.18 8.08 8.73
CA ASP A 33 12.37 6.66 9.05
C ASP A 33 11.17 6.15 9.84
N THR A 34 10.56 5.08 9.35
CA THR A 34 9.35 4.51 9.98
C THR A 34 9.61 4.07 11.42
N ASN A 35 10.81 3.58 11.73
CA ASN A 35 11.15 3.21 13.10
C ASN A 35 11.21 4.42 14.04
N LYS A 36 11.58 5.61 13.54
CA LYS A 36 11.54 6.85 14.34
C LYS A 36 10.11 7.35 14.52
N LEU A 37 9.29 7.26 13.46
CA LEU A 37 7.91 7.71 13.52
C LEU A 37 7.06 6.89 14.50
N TYR A 38 7.34 5.59 14.58
CA TYR A 38 6.62 4.67 15.46
C TYR A 38 7.43 4.33 16.73
N GLY A 39 8.64 4.86 16.87
CA GLY A 39 9.61 4.51 17.93
C GLY A 39 9.26 5.04 19.32
N GLU A 40 8.36 6.04 19.43
CA GLU A 40 7.79 6.43 20.73
C GLU A 40 6.89 5.32 21.33
N HIS A 41 6.66 4.27 20.57
CA HIS A 41 5.90 3.08 20.94
C HIS A 41 6.71 1.81 20.63
N GLU A 42 7.93 1.68 21.18
CA GLU A 42 8.77 0.49 20.97
C GLU A 42 8.02 -0.81 21.29
N GLU A 43 7.27 -0.83 22.40
CA GLU A 43 6.42 -1.95 22.79
C GLU A 43 5.32 -2.25 21.75
N TYR A 44 4.77 -1.20 21.11
CA TYR A 44 3.76 -1.35 20.06
C TYR A 44 4.38 -1.93 18.78
N ASN A 45 5.59 -1.50 18.42
CA ASN A 45 6.28 -2.02 17.24
C ASN A 45 6.75 -3.46 17.42
N GLU A 46 7.24 -3.85 18.59
CA GLU A 46 7.58 -5.23 18.92
C GLU A 46 6.34 -6.13 18.94
N ALA A 47 5.25 -5.69 19.56
CA ALA A 47 4.00 -6.43 19.62
C ALA A 47 3.32 -6.56 18.24
N MET A 48 3.42 -5.51 17.39
CA MET A 48 2.74 -5.48 16.10
C MET A 48 3.55 -6.11 14.96
N TYR A 49 4.86 -5.92 14.95
CA TYR A 49 5.71 -6.31 13.82
C TYR A 49 6.76 -7.36 14.20
N GLY A 50 6.99 -7.61 15.50
CA GLY A 50 7.98 -8.56 16.00
C GLY A 50 9.42 -8.32 15.52
N ARG A 51 9.63 -7.33 14.64
CA ARG A 51 10.91 -6.95 14.02
C ARG A 51 10.86 -5.50 13.58
N LYS A 52 12.02 -4.84 13.58
CA LYS A 52 12.17 -3.49 13.02
C LYS A 52 12.04 -3.53 11.49
N MET A 53 11.41 -2.51 10.92
CA MET A 53 11.47 -2.26 9.49
C MET A 53 12.90 -1.87 9.12
N VAL A 54 13.41 -2.38 8.02
CA VAL A 54 14.78 -2.11 7.58
C VAL A 54 14.76 -1.19 6.38
N HIS A 55 15.42 -0.03 6.49
CA HIS A 55 15.52 0.99 5.43
C HIS A 55 14.17 1.31 4.78
N HIS A 56 13.16 1.51 5.61
CA HIS A 56 11.81 1.88 5.20
C HIS A 56 11.46 3.27 5.70
N TYR A 57 10.99 4.13 4.79
CA TYR A 57 10.74 5.55 5.03
C TYR A 57 9.33 5.92 4.57
N ILE A 58 8.73 6.90 5.25
CA ILE A 58 7.40 7.38 4.97
C ILE A 58 7.36 8.90 4.90
N GLN A 59 6.48 9.44 4.06
CA GLN A 59 6.00 10.81 4.11
C GLN A 59 4.48 10.81 4.06
N HIS A 60 3.85 11.31 5.10
CA HIS A 60 2.41 11.56 5.09
C HIS A 60 2.08 12.73 4.17
N VAL A 61 1.05 12.55 3.35
CA VAL A 61 0.58 13.59 2.45
C VAL A 61 -0.51 14.41 3.13
N SER A 62 -0.42 15.74 3.01
CA SER A 62 -1.45 16.64 3.54
C SER A 62 -2.80 16.37 2.89
N GLU A 63 -3.84 16.24 3.70
CA GLU A 63 -5.24 16.10 3.25
C GLU A 63 -5.74 17.29 2.41
N TYR A 64 -5.06 18.43 2.49
CA TYR A 64 -5.47 19.70 1.88
C TYR A 64 -4.97 19.91 0.46
N ASP A 65 -4.15 19.01 -0.09
CA ASP A 65 -3.74 19.12 -1.49
C ASP A 65 -4.89 18.72 -2.43
N LEU A 66 -5.52 19.74 -3.04
CA LEU A 66 -6.68 19.56 -3.91
C LEU A 66 -6.37 18.73 -5.17
N LYS A 67 -5.15 18.84 -5.73
CA LYS A 67 -4.74 18.11 -6.93
C LYS A 67 -4.67 16.62 -6.62
N LEU A 68 -3.99 16.28 -5.53
CA LEU A 68 -3.85 14.91 -5.07
C LEU A 68 -5.19 14.32 -4.61
N LYS A 69 -6.00 15.09 -3.89
CA LYS A 69 -7.36 14.68 -3.50
C LYS A 69 -8.23 14.35 -4.71
N LYS A 70 -8.21 15.17 -5.76
CA LYS A 70 -8.94 14.86 -7.01
C LYS A 70 -8.45 13.58 -7.68
N PHE A 71 -7.14 13.33 -7.66
CA PHE A 71 -6.56 12.09 -8.17
C PHE A 71 -7.05 10.87 -7.38
N ILE A 72 -7.05 10.94 -6.04
CA ILE A 72 -7.54 9.86 -5.17
C ILE A 72 -9.03 9.60 -5.41
N VAL A 73 -9.85 10.65 -5.49
CA VAL A 73 -11.28 10.52 -5.79
C VAL A 73 -11.52 9.87 -7.16
N LYS A 74 -10.68 10.16 -8.16
CA LYS A 74 -10.74 9.49 -9.47
C LYS A 74 -10.47 7.99 -9.32
N ILE A 75 -9.44 7.61 -8.57
CA ILE A 75 -9.15 6.18 -8.27
C ILE A 75 -10.36 5.55 -7.57
N PHE A 76 -10.90 6.16 -6.54
CA PHE A 76 -12.04 5.63 -5.82
C PHE A 76 -13.25 5.39 -6.74
N LYS A 77 -13.54 6.33 -7.64
CA LYS A 77 -14.61 6.18 -8.63
C LYS A 77 -14.34 5.02 -9.59
N GLU A 78 -13.11 4.87 -10.06
CA GLU A 78 -12.70 3.80 -10.98
C GLU A 78 -12.92 2.41 -10.38
N PHE A 79 -12.61 2.26 -9.08
CA PHE A 79 -12.69 0.98 -8.36
C PHE A 79 -13.97 0.80 -7.52
N GLY A 80 -14.93 1.71 -7.64
CA GLY A 80 -16.21 1.63 -6.93
C GLY A 80 -16.08 1.78 -5.41
N VAL A 81 -15.11 2.59 -4.94
CA VAL A 81 -14.84 2.84 -3.52
C VAL A 81 -15.65 4.04 -3.04
N LYS A 82 -16.31 3.91 -1.88
CA LYS A 82 -17.12 4.96 -1.25
C LYS A 82 -16.60 5.29 0.16
N SER A 83 -15.27 5.39 0.31
CA SER A 83 -14.64 5.73 1.59
C SER A 83 -14.77 7.21 1.95
N LYS A 84 -14.92 7.47 3.25
CA LYS A 84 -14.85 8.80 3.87
C LYS A 84 -13.67 8.93 4.82
N ASP A 85 -13.06 7.81 5.21
CA ASP A 85 -11.93 7.74 6.12
C ASP A 85 -10.75 7.05 5.44
N TRP A 86 -9.81 7.86 4.93
CA TRP A 86 -8.62 7.40 4.23
C TRP A 86 -7.43 8.32 4.47
N ARG A 87 -6.24 7.80 4.29
CA ARG A 87 -4.97 8.54 4.35
C ARG A 87 -4.11 8.20 3.14
N ALA A 88 -3.34 9.18 2.67
CA ALA A 88 -2.35 8.97 1.61
C ALA A 88 -0.93 9.18 2.13
N ASP A 89 -0.01 8.35 1.65
CA ASP A 89 1.38 8.34 2.05
C ASP A 89 2.29 8.05 0.84
N PHE A 90 3.50 8.63 0.83
CA PHE A 90 4.60 8.13 0.04
C PHE A 90 5.43 7.16 0.89
N PHE A 91 5.84 6.04 0.30
CA PHE A 91 6.72 5.06 0.91
C PHE A 91 7.96 4.86 0.07
N LEU A 92 9.11 4.84 0.73
CA LEU A 92 10.38 4.50 0.13
C LEU A 92 11.00 3.33 0.90
N THR A 93 11.15 2.19 0.25
CA THR A 93 11.96 1.07 0.75
C THR A 93 13.25 1.04 -0.06
N LYS A 94 14.37 1.30 0.60
CA LYS A 94 15.69 1.25 -0.03
C LYS A 94 16.04 -0.19 -0.44
N SER A 95 16.92 -0.32 -1.42
CA SER A 95 17.51 -1.62 -1.76
C SER A 95 18.06 -2.35 -0.52
N GLY A 96 17.75 -3.62 -0.38
CA GLY A 96 18.06 -4.42 0.81
C GLY A 96 17.16 -4.16 2.03
N GLY A 97 16.26 -3.16 1.96
CA GLY A 97 15.29 -2.90 3.02
C GLY A 97 14.16 -3.94 3.05
N SER A 98 13.39 -3.98 4.12
CA SER A 98 12.26 -4.90 4.24
C SER A 98 11.21 -4.40 5.22
N MET A 99 9.99 -4.88 5.03
CA MET A 99 8.90 -4.72 5.98
C MET A 99 8.49 -6.12 6.46
N PRO A 100 8.61 -6.41 7.77
CA PRO A 100 8.32 -7.73 8.33
C PRO A 100 6.84 -8.10 8.18
N LYS A 101 6.51 -9.38 8.31
CA LYS A 101 5.13 -9.87 8.26
C LYS A 101 4.31 -9.27 9.40
N HIS A 102 3.19 -8.65 9.04
CA HIS A 102 2.28 -7.99 9.97
C HIS A 102 0.86 -7.93 9.39
N VAL A 103 -0.07 -7.48 10.21
CA VAL A 103 -1.44 -7.12 9.86
C VAL A 103 -1.65 -5.65 10.25
N ASP A 104 -2.21 -4.85 9.38
CA ASP A 104 -2.48 -3.44 9.71
C ASP A 104 -3.58 -3.32 10.77
N VAL A 105 -3.32 -2.52 11.81
CA VAL A 105 -4.31 -2.29 12.88
C VAL A 105 -5.45 -1.38 12.41
N LYS A 106 -5.12 -0.25 11.81
CA LYS A 106 -6.09 0.79 11.46
C LYS A 106 -6.61 0.67 10.04
N SER A 107 -5.76 0.29 9.10
CA SER A 107 -6.11 0.17 7.69
C SER A 107 -6.80 -1.16 7.41
N ASN A 108 -7.87 -1.15 6.63
CA ASN A 108 -8.57 -2.35 6.17
C ASN A 108 -8.16 -2.72 4.74
N VAL A 109 -7.89 -1.69 3.93
CA VAL A 109 -7.49 -1.83 2.53
C VAL A 109 -6.38 -0.84 2.23
N ALA A 110 -5.41 -1.23 1.41
CA ALA A 110 -4.42 -0.31 0.87
C ALA A 110 -4.37 -0.39 -0.66
N PHE A 111 -4.46 0.76 -1.30
CA PHE A 111 -4.14 0.93 -2.71
C PHE A 111 -2.65 1.24 -2.82
N LEU A 112 -1.90 0.37 -3.48
CA LEU A 112 -0.45 0.43 -3.60
C LEU A 112 -0.08 0.75 -5.05
N LEU A 113 0.31 1.97 -5.32
CA LEU A 113 0.63 2.47 -6.65
C LEU A 113 2.15 2.64 -6.80
N PRO A 114 2.85 1.78 -7.56
CA PRO A 114 4.28 1.92 -7.81
C PRO A 114 4.59 3.23 -8.57
N LEU A 115 5.56 3.99 -8.08
CA LEU A 115 6.10 5.20 -8.71
C LEU A 115 7.54 4.97 -9.22
N SER A 116 8.11 3.81 -8.96
CA SER A 116 9.36 3.30 -9.53
C SER A 116 9.18 1.85 -9.96
N GLU A 117 10.16 1.29 -10.67
CA GLU A 117 10.20 -0.15 -10.90
C GLU A 117 10.14 -0.89 -9.55
N ASN A 118 9.08 -1.65 -9.32
CA ASN A 118 8.92 -2.39 -8.08
C ASN A 118 9.62 -3.74 -8.21
N THR A 119 10.66 -3.94 -7.42
CA THR A 119 11.44 -5.18 -7.36
C THR A 119 11.30 -5.91 -6.02
N GLY A 120 10.55 -5.31 -5.07
CA GLY A 120 10.29 -5.89 -3.75
C GLY A 120 9.05 -6.77 -3.77
N PRO A 121 9.18 -8.10 -3.62
CA PRO A 121 8.02 -8.98 -3.56
C PRO A 121 7.11 -8.67 -2.36
N LEU A 122 5.83 -8.50 -2.64
CA LEU A 122 4.78 -8.55 -1.62
C LEU A 122 4.46 -10.01 -1.35
N VAL A 123 4.57 -10.42 -0.10
CA VAL A 123 4.23 -11.76 0.37
C VAL A 123 3.00 -11.67 1.25
N CYS A 124 1.91 -12.31 0.86
CA CYS A 124 0.70 -12.45 1.67
C CYS A 124 0.53 -13.93 2.01
N GLU A 125 0.30 -14.24 3.28
CA GLU A 125 0.28 -15.62 3.75
C GLU A 125 -0.58 -15.74 5.00
N ASN A 126 -1.56 -16.63 4.98
CA ASN A 126 -2.32 -17.08 6.13
C ASN A 126 -2.17 -18.60 6.31
N ASP A 127 -2.97 -19.22 7.17
CA ASP A 127 -2.86 -20.65 7.47
C ASP A 127 -3.19 -21.56 6.28
N ASN A 128 -3.94 -21.07 5.30
CA ASN A 128 -4.45 -21.88 4.18
C ASN A 128 -3.75 -21.56 2.86
N ASP A 129 -3.37 -20.31 2.64
CA ASP A 129 -2.96 -19.81 1.34
C ASP A 129 -1.73 -18.91 1.43
N LYS A 130 -0.97 -18.87 0.33
CA LYS A 130 0.19 -17.99 0.16
C LYS A 130 0.23 -17.43 -1.25
N VAL A 131 0.46 -16.12 -1.33
CA VAL A 131 0.69 -15.40 -2.58
C VAL A 131 1.97 -14.58 -2.47
N THR A 132 2.83 -14.68 -3.48
CA THR A 132 4.01 -13.81 -3.64
C THR A 132 3.94 -13.16 -5.00
N LEU A 133 3.95 -11.83 -5.02
CA LEU A 133 3.84 -11.08 -6.27
C LEU A 133 4.69 -9.80 -6.27
N THR A 134 5.20 -9.46 -7.45
CA THR A 134 5.91 -8.21 -7.71
C THR A 134 5.09 -7.41 -8.71
N TYR A 135 4.21 -6.55 -8.21
CA TYR A 135 3.29 -5.78 -9.04
C TYR A 135 3.96 -4.50 -9.57
N GLN A 136 3.70 -4.17 -10.84
CA GLN A 136 4.20 -2.96 -11.51
C GLN A 136 3.10 -1.91 -11.71
N ASN A 137 1.86 -2.28 -11.47
CA ASN A 137 0.68 -1.44 -11.58
C ASN A 137 0.00 -1.35 -10.21
N LEU A 138 -1.07 -0.59 -10.11
CA LEU A 138 -1.85 -0.51 -8.88
C LEU A 138 -2.26 -1.90 -8.39
N ALA A 139 -1.92 -2.21 -7.14
CA ALA A 139 -2.42 -3.37 -6.41
C ALA A 139 -3.31 -2.92 -5.26
N ILE A 140 -4.40 -3.63 -5.01
CA ILE A 140 -5.32 -3.37 -3.91
C ILE A 140 -5.16 -4.50 -2.89
N LEU A 141 -4.58 -4.18 -1.74
CA LEU A 141 -4.21 -5.12 -0.69
C LEU A 141 -5.28 -5.18 0.39
N ASN A 142 -5.67 -6.40 0.79
CA ASN A 142 -6.38 -6.65 2.04
C ASN A 142 -5.38 -6.59 3.21
N THR A 143 -5.35 -5.46 3.90
CA THR A 143 -4.37 -5.24 4.98
C THR A 143 -4.74 -5.97 6.28
N LYS A 144 -5.92 -6.60 6.34
CA LYS A 144 -6.33 -7.49 7.43
C LYS A 144 -5.80 -8.93 7.27
N GLN A 145 -5.19 -9.24 6.12
CA GLN A 145 -4.44 -10.47 5.94
C GLN A 145 -2.95 -10.24 6.24
N PRO A 146 -2.24 -11.22 6.82
CA PRO A 146 -0.81 -11.11 7.09
C PRO A 146 -0.03 -10.86 5.80
N HIS A 147 0.81 -9.83 5.80
CA HIS A 147 1.60 -9.46 4.64
C HIS A 147 2.98 -8.93 5.02
N ALA A 148 3.92 -9.03 4.09
CA ALA A 148 5.30 -8.57 4.22
C ALA A 148 5.81 -8.01 2.89
N VAL A 149 6.87 -7.22 2.93
CA VAL A 149 7.63 -6.83 1.75
C VAL A 149 9.05 -7.35 1.91
N ASN A 150 9.44 -8.27 1.05
CA ASN A 150 10.81 -8.76 1.01
C ASN A 150 11.73 -7.73 0.35
N SER A 151 13.01 -7.83 0.64
CA SER A 151 14.04 -6.90 0.19
C SER A 151 14.00 -6.68 -1.32
N PRO A 152 13.75 -5.44 -1.80
CA PRO A 152 13.91 -5.11 -3.21
C PRO A 152 15.41 -5.06 -3.55
N ASN A 153 15.75 -5.33 -4.81
CA ASN A 153 17.12 -5.17 -5.32
C ASN A 153 17.39 -3.74 -5.83
N LYS A 154 16.35 -2.91 -5.93
CA LYS A 154 16.40 -1.47 -6.22
C LYS A 154 15.51 -0.72 -5.24
N ASP A 155 15.71 0.59 -5.10
CA ASP A 155 14.81 1.44 -4.32
C ASP A 155 13.37 1.32 -4.83
N ARG A 156 12.46 1.02 -3.92
CA ARG A 156 11.02 0.84 -4.20
C ARG A 156 10.25 2.05 -3.70
N LEU A 157 9.69 2.83 -4.61
CA LEU A 157 8.89 4.00 -4.31
C LEU A 157 7.41 3.73 -4.61
N LEU A 158 6.55 3.99 -3.64
CA LEU A 158 5.10 3.82 -3.76
C LEU A 158 4.35 5.08 -3.33
N PHE A 159 3.20 5.30 -3.96
CA PHE A 159 2.12 6.07 -3.39
C PHE A 159 1.07 5.09 -2.84
N ARG A 160 0.76 5.22 -1.54
CA ARG A 160 -0.24 4.40 -0.86
C ARG A 160 -1.46 5.22 -0.50
N ILE A 161 -2.65 4.64 -0.69
CA ILE A 161 -3.90 5.15 -0.11
C ILE A 161 -4.42 4.08 0.85
N ALA A 162 -4.38 4.38 2.15
CA ALA A 162 -4.91 3.50 3.19
C ALA A 162 -6.37 3.87 3.47
N ILE A 163 -7.26 2.88 3.48
CA ILE A 163 -8.69 3.02 3.72
C ILE A 163 -9.04 2.35 5.04
N HIS A 164 -9.79 3.04 5.90
CA HIS A 164 -10.07 2.61 7.26
C HIS A 164 -11.51 2.15 7.49
N ASP A 165 -12.47 2.66 6.71
CA ASP A 165 -13.91 2.49 6.91
C ASP A 165 -14.59 1.49 5.96
N ILE A 166 -13.85 0.83 5.09
CA ILE A 166 -14.35 -0.16 4.13
C ILE A 166 -13.52 -1.43 4.22
N MET A 167 -14.18 -2.58 4.29
CA MET A 167 -13.51 -3.88 4.24
C MET A 167 -13.16 -4.27 2.80
N PHE A 168 -12.17 -5.13 2.61
CA PHE A 168 -11.73 -5.57 1.29
C PHE A 168 -12.86 -6.26 0.49
N GLU A 169 -13.66 -7.07 1.17
CA GLU A 169 -14.79 -7.81 0.62
C GLU A 169 -15.96 -6.88 0.22
N ASP A 170 -15.98 -5.65 0.76
CA ASP A 170 -17.01 -4.65 0.45
C ASP A 170 -16.66 -3.77 -0.75
N LEU A 171 -15.46 -3.88 -1.28
CA LEU A 171 -15.08 -3.18 -2.50
C LEU A 171 -15.96 -3.63 -3.68
N GLY A 172 -16.44 -2.66 -4.46
CA GLY A 172 -17.25 -2.95 -5.64
C GLY A 172 -16.52 -3.85 -6.64
N ILE A 173 -15.22 -3.61 -6.83
CA ILE A 173 -14.38 -4.43 -7.72
C ILE A 173 -14.23 -5.87 -7.20
N TYR A 174 -14.08 -6.08 -5.89
CA TYR A 174 -13.99 -7.43 -5.32
C TYR A 174 -15.28 -8.20 -5.57
N LYS A 175 -16.44 -7.60 -5.28
CA LYS A 175 -17.76 -8.21 -5.52
C LYS A 175 -17.95 -8.59 -6.98
N THR A 176 -17.53 -7.73 -7.90
CA THR A 176 -17.59 -8.01 -9.35
C THR A 176 -16.73 -9.21 -9.73
N LEU A 177 -15.50 -9.32 -9.20
CA LEU A 177 -14.59 -10.42 -9.50
C LEU A 177 -15.00 -11.77 -8.89
N LYS A 178 -15.76 -11.74 -7.80
CA LYS A 178 -16.27 -12.97 -7.15
C LYS A 178 -17.54 -13.52 -7.83
N LEU A 179 -18.27 -12.69 -8.56
CA LEU A 179 -19.53 -13.08 -9.24
C LEU A 179 -19.32 -13.50 -10.69
N GLY A 180 -18.17 -13.23 -11.29
CA GLY A 180 -17.80 -13.56 -12.66
C GLY A 180 -16.91 -14.77 -12.73
#